data_2ef9b75dfa18eb50a817a7158e55f1eb
#
_entry.id   2ef9b75dfa18eb50a817a7158e55f1eb
#
_cell.length_a   1.000
_cell.length_b   1.000
_cell.length_c   1.000
_cell.angle_alpha   90.00
_cell.angle_beta   90.00
_cell.angle_gamma   90.00
#
_symmetry.space_group_name_H-M   'P 1'
#
loop_
_entity.id
_entity.type
_entity.pdbx_description
1 polymer ?
#
loop_
_entity_poly.entity_id
_entity_poly.type
_entity_poly.pdbx_seq_one_letter_code
_entity_poly.pdbx_strand_id
1 'polypeptide(L)'
;MNRAVFFDRDNTLIDDKGYTYKTDDLSWIPGSINCLQSFVSKGFKLVVITNQSGVARGYYNEKQLNKFHRYMNADLFQKTNICIDKFYYCPHFLNGKVSKYRKRCNCRKPGNKL
;
A
#
# COMPACT_ATOMS: atom_id res chain seq x y z
N MET A 1 -19.41 0.79 16.73
CA MET A 1 -19.42 0.15 15.40
C MET A 1 -18.08 0.37 14.72
N ASN A 2 -17.45 -0.69 14.23
CA ASN A 2 -16.19 -0.60 13.51
C ASN A 2 -16.46 -0.33 12.04
N ARG A 3 -15.93 0.79 11.55
CA ARG A 3 -16.01 1.15 10.13
C ARG A 3 -14.62 1.25 9.56
N ALA A 4 -14.44 0.84 8.32
CA ALA A 4 -13.16 0.90 7.63
C ALA A 4 -13.33 1.58 6.28
N VAL A 5 -12.32 2.33 5.88
CA VAL A 5 -12.22 2.90 4.55
C VAL A 5 -11.00 2.30 3.86
N PHE A 6 -11.14 1.95 2.58
CA PHE A 6 -10.12 1.27 1.81
C PHE A 6 -9.54 2.21 0.76
N PHE A 7 -8.23 2.25 0.69
CA PHE A 7 -7.51 3.11 -0.25
C PHE A 7 -6.55 2.29 -1.10
N ASP A 8 -6.43 2.64 -2.37
CA ASP A 8 -5.25 2.29 -3.14
C ASP A 8 -4.04 3.03 -2.60
N ARG A 9 -2.86 2.47 -2.77
CA ARG A 9 -1.62 3.12 -2.37
C ARG A 9 -1.11 4.05 -3.49
N ASP A 10 -0.72 3.45 -4.61
CA ASP A 10 -0.02 4.16 -5.69
C ASP A 10 -0.97 5.06 -6.46
N ASN A 11 -0.58 6.31 -6.66
CA ASN A 11 -1.36 7.35 -7.34
C ASN A 11 -2.69 7.69 -6.66
N THR A 12 -2.87 7.26 -5.42
CA THR A 12 -4.00 7.65 -4.56
C THR A 12 -3.49 8.31 -3.28
N LEU A 13 -2.67 7.60 -2.52
CA LEU A 13 -2.05 8.14 -1.31
C LEU A 13 -0.67 8.72 -1.58
N ILE A 14 0.11 8.04 -2.41
CA ILE A 14 1.48 8.44 -2.75
C ILE A 14 1.68 8.45 -4.25
N ASP A 15 2.62 9.25 -4.71
CA ASP A 15 3.05 9.24 -6.11
C ASP A 15 3.78 7.94 -6.42
N ASP A 16 3.44 7.33 -7.55
CA ASP A 16 4.13 6.15 -8.04
C ASP A 16 5.34 6.59 -8.88
N LYS A 17 6.54 6.25 -8.40
CA LYS A 17 7.80 6.54 -9.09
C LYS A 17 8.22 5.39 -10.01
N GLY A 18 7.33 4.43 -10.27
CA GLY A 18 7.66 3.21 -10.98
C GLY A 18 8.03 2.11 -10.00
N TYR A 19 7.03 1.31 -9.58
CA TYR A 19 7.21 0.25 -8.57
C TYR A 19 7.87 0.77 -7.30
N THR A 20 7.28 1.78 -6.69
CA THR A 20 7.83 2.49 -5.53
C THR A 20 7.96 1.56 -4.32
N TYR A 21 9.18 1.39 -3.82
CA TYR A 21 9.48 0.61 -2.62
C TYR A 21 10.65 1.19 -1.81
N LYS A 22 11.32 2.21 -2.33
CA LYS A 22 12.45 2.84 -1.64
C LYS A 22 11.93 3.98 -0.77
N THR A 23 12.39 4.03 0.48
CA THR A 23 11.93 5.06 1.42
C THR A 23 12.21 6.49 0.91
N ASP A 24 13.30 6.68 0.17
CA ASP A 24 13.64 7.98 -0.41
C ASP A 24 12.63 8.45 -1.46
N ASP A 25 11.84 7.53 -2.00
CA ASP A 25 10.86 7.85 -3.05
C ASP A 25 9.47 8.13 -2.49
N LEU A 26 9.32 8.13 -1.16
CA LEU A 26 8.01 8.41 -0.56
C LEU A 26 7.61 9.86 -0.81
N SER A 27 6.49 10.05 -1.49
CA SER A 27 5.94 11.36 -1.77
C SER A 27 4.41 11.28 -1.68
N TRP A 28 3.85 11.87 -0.63
CA TRP A 28 2.40 11.88 -0.44
C TRP A 28 1.74 12.79 -1.47
N ILE A 29 0.64 12.31 -2.05
CA ILE A 29 -0.15 13.14 -2.96
C ILE A 29 -0.78 14.28 -2.16
N PRO A 30 -0.75 15.53 -2.67
CA PRO A 30 -1.38 16.65 -1.97
C PRO A 30 -2.83 16.36 -1.61
N GLY A 31 -3.17 16.56 -0.34
CA GLY A 31 -4.51 16.30 0.17
C GLY A 31 -4.74 14.88 0.68
N SER A 32 -3.87 13.92 0.38
CA SER A 32 -4.07 12.54 0.83
C SER A 32 -4.00 12.42 2.35
N ILE A 33 -3.03 13.06 2.98
CA ILE A 33 -2.89 13.04 4.45
C ILE A 33 -4.11 13.68 5.11
N ASN A 34 -4.57 14.81 4.60
CA ASN A 34 -5.77 15.47 5.14
C ASN A 34 -7.00 14.57 5.01
N CYS A 35 -7.11 13.84 3.91
CA CYS A 35 -8.19 12.88 3.71
C CYS A 35 -8.15 11.77 4.77
N LEU A 36 -6.96 11.20 5.02
CA LEU A 36 -6.77 10.17 6.04
C LEU A 36 -7.17 10.69 7.41
N GLN A 37 -6.73 11.89 7.78
CA GLN A 37 -7.09 12.50 9.06
C GLN A 37 -8.60 12.70 9.18
N SER A 38 -9.27 13.11 8.11
CA SER A 38 -10.71 13.31 8.10
C SER A 38 -11.46 12.01 8.41
N PHE A 39 -11.04 10.90 7.80
CA PHE A 39 -11.68 9.61 8.06
C PHE A 39 -11.45 9.12 9.49
N VAL A 40 -10.23 9.31 10.03
CA VAL A 40 -9.95 8.94 11.41
C VAL A 40 -10.83 9.75 12.38
N SER A 41 -10.98 11.04 12.12
CA SER A 41 -11.83 11.90 12.98
C SER A 41 -13.29 11.48 12.97
N LYS A 42 -13.73 10.79 11.92
CA LYS A 42 -15.09 10.25 11.80
C LYS A 42 -15.21 8.81 12.32
N GLY A 43 -14.15 8.27 12.91
CA GLY A 43 -14.16 6.94 13.51
C GLY A 43 -13.84 5.79 12.58
N PHE A 44 -13.29 6.06 11.40
CA PHE A 44 -12.93 5.02 10.44
C PHE A 44 -11.54 4.43 10.72
N LYS A 45 -11.42 3.12 10.53
CA LYS A 45 -10.13 2.46 10.38
C LYS A 45 -9.61 2.69 8.97
N LEU A 46 -8.30 2.84 8.83
CA LEU A 46 -7.67 3.07 7.53
C LEU A 46 -7.04 1.79 7.03
N VAL A 47 -7.43 1.35 5.84
CA VAL A 47 -6.93 0.12 5.23
C VAL A 47 -6.42 0.43 3.83
N VAL A 48 -5.21 -0.03 3.52
CA VAL A 48 -4.64 0.08 2.17
C VAL A 48 -4.71 -1.28 1.48
N ILE A 49 -5.22 -1.28 0.27
CA ILE A 49 -5.27 -2.48 -0.59
C ILE A 49 -4.54 -2.13 -1.88
N THR A 50 -3.44 -2.84 -2.16
CA THR A 50 -2.58 -2.47 -3.29
C THR A 50 -2.08 -3.69 -4.04
N ASN A 51 -2.03 -3.58 -5.37
CA ASN A 51 -1.34 -4.55 -6.21
C ASN A 51 0.15 -4.20 -6.23
N GLN A 52 1.01 -5.20 -5.92
CA GLN A 52 2.46 -5.00 -5.84
C GLN A 52 3.17 -6.06 -6.68
N SER A 53 2.92 -6.03 -7.99
CA SER A 53 3.50 -6.99 -8.93
C SER A 53 5.02 -6.87 -9.06
N GLY A 54 5.62 -5.79 -8.54
CA GLY A 54 7.08 -5.64 -8.50
C GLY A 54 7.77 -6.79 -7.79
N VAL A 55 7.11 -7.41 -6.80
CA VAL A 55 7.65 -8.59 -6.11
C VAL A 55 7.78 -9.76 -7.09
N ALA A 56 6.72 -10.07 -7.85
CA ALA A 56 6.75 -11.14 -8.85
C ALA A 56 7.70 -10.83 -9.99
N ARG A 57 7.87 -9.55 -10.32
CA ARG A 57 8.78 -9.11 -11.38
C ARG A 57 10.24 -9.12 -10.95
N GLY A 58 10.51 -9.33 -9.66
CA GLY A 58 11.87 -9.36 -9.14
C GLY A 58 12.49 -7.99 -8.87
N TYR A 59 11.71 -6.92 -8.87
CA TYR A 59 12.23 -5.57 -8.65
C TYR A 59 12.53 -5.29 -7.19
N TYR A 60 11.80 -5.94 -6.28
CA TYR A 60 12.00 -5.88 -4.83
C TYR A 60 11.33 -7.09 -4.20
N ASN A 61 11.67 -7.38 -2.95
CA ASN A 61 11.07 -8.52 -2.23
C ASN A 61 10.03 -8.04 -1.20
N GLU A 62 9.32 -9.00 -0.60
CA GLU A 62 8.28 -8.66 0.38
C GLU A 62 8.85 -7.99 1.63
N LYS A 63 10.08 -8.33 2.01
CA LYS A 63 10.74 -7.69 3.15
C LYS A 63 10.95 -6.20 2.89
N GLN A 64 11.39 -5.85 1.67
CA GLN A 64 11.55 -4.46 1.26
C GLN A 64 10.21 -3.73 1.19
N LEU A 65 9.19 -4.40 0.69
CA LEU A 65 7.84 -3.84 0.61
C LEU A 65 7.29 -3.55 2.01
N ASN A 66 7.42 -4.51 2.94
CA ASN A 66 6.95 -4.33 4.30
C ASN A 66 7.72 -3.21 5.02
N LYS A 67 9.02 -3.09 4.76
CA LYS A 67 9.82 -1.99 5.30
C LYS A 67 9.31 -0.64 4.80
N PHE A 68 8.97 -0.56 3.52
CA PHE A 68 8.43 0.66 2.93
C PHE A 68 7.09 1.03 3.58
N HIS A 69 6.21 0.06 3.79
CA HIS A 69 4.91 0.31 4.43
C HIS A 69 5.08 0.78 5.88
N ARG A 70 6.04 0.19 6.62
CA ARG A 70 6.35 0.66 7.98
C ARG A 70 6.88 2.09 7.95
N TYR A 71 7.67 2.43 6.94
CA TYR A 71 8.19 3.78 6.78
C TYR A 71 7.07 4.78 6.48
N MET A 72 6.12 4.42 5.63
CA MET A 72 4.93 5.23 5.37
C MET A 72 4.21 5.56 6.67
N ASN A 73 3.98 4.54 7.51
CA ASN A 73 3.29 4.73 8.77
C ASN A 73 4.10 5.59 9.76
N ALA A 74 5.41 5.41 9.81
CA ALA A 74 6.25 6.22 10.67
C ALA A 74 6.20 7.70 10.25
N ASP A 75 6.26 7.96 8.94
CA ASP A 75 6.19 9.32 8.41
C ASP A 75 4.81 9.95 8.68
N LEU A 76 3.75 9.19 8.43
CA LEU A 76 2.39 9.65 8.70
C LEU A 76 2.18 9.96 10.18
N PHE A 77 2.62 9.07 11.06
CA PHE A 77 2.48 9.25 12.50
C PHE A 77 3.24 10.48 13.00
N GLN A 78 4.44 10.69 12.47
CA GLN A 78 5.24 11.86 12.84
C GLN A 78 4.53 13.16 12.46
N LYS A 79 3.83 13.17 11.32
CA LYS A 79 3.13 14.35 10.82
C LYS A 79 1.77 14.59 11.47
N THR A 80 1.10 13.53 11.93
CA THR A 80 -0.34 13.60 12.25
C THR A 80 -0.75 12.89 13.53
N ASN A 81 0.10 12.05 14.12
CA ASN A 81 -0.22 11.13 15.23
C ASN A 81 -1.25 10.04 14.85
N ILE A 82 -1.50 9.84 13.57
CA ILE A 82 -2.34 8.71 13.11
C ILE A 82 -1.51 7.77 12.27
N CYS A 83 -2.00 6.56 12.05
CA CYS A 83 -1.35 5.60 11.16
C CYS A 83 -2.39 4.77 10.42
N ILE A 84 -1.95 4.10 9.36
CA ILE A 84 -2.76 3.16 8.60
C ILE A 84 -2.84 1.87 9.40
N ASP A 85 -4.05 1.36 9.61
CA ASP A 85 -4.29 0.19 10.46
C ASP A 85 -3.81 -1.11 9.82
N LYS A 86 -4.02 -1.26 8.51
CA LYS A 86 -3.66 -2.47 7.78
C LYS A 86 -3.20 -2.14 6.38
N PHE A 87 -2.20 -2.88 5.91
CA PHE A 87 -1.77 -2.91 4.51
C PHE A 87 -1.99 -4.32 3.99
N TYR A 88 -2.82 -4.45 2.96
CA TYR A 88 -2.99 -5.70 2.23
C TYR A 88 -2.42 -5.52 0.84
N TYR A 89 -1.59 -6.45 0.39
CA TYR A 89 -0.99 -6.37 -0.93
C TYR A 89 -1.04 -7.72 -1.63
N CYS A 90 -1.09 -7.66 -2.96
CA CYS A 90 -1.01 -8.84 -3.81
C CYS A 90 0.33 -8.79 -4.56
N PRO A 91 1.27 -9.70 -4.26
CA PRO A 91 2.59 -9.68 -4.90
C PRO A 91 2.60 -10.43 -6.24
N HIS A 92 1.52 -11.08 -6.63
CA HIS A 92 1.50 -12.02 -7.74
C HIS A 92 1.36 -11.32 -9.10
N PHE A 93 1.96 -11.92 -10.12
CA PHE A 93 1.84 -11.49 -11.50
C PHE A 93 2.09 -12.68 -12.41
N LEU A 94 1.18 -12.95 -13.36
CA LEU A 94 1.22 -14.15 -14.20
C LEU A 94 2.54 -14.32 -14.96
N ASN A 95 3.10 -13.23 -15.48
CA ASN A 95 4.34 -13.23 -16.27
C ASN A 95 5.55 -12.74 -15.46
N GLY A 96 5.49 -12.82 -14.14
CA GLY A 96 6.56 -12.37 -13.27
C GLY A 96 7.80 -13.25 -13.34
N LYS A 97 8.97 -12.66 -13.00
CA LYS A 97 10.26 -13.36 -13.02
C LYS A 97 10.49 -14.25 -11.80
N VAL A 98 9.92 -13.90 -10.66
CA VAL A 98 10.04 -14.68 -9.42
C VAL A 98 8.98 -15.76 -9.43
N SER A 99 9.39 -17.03 -9.59
CA SER A 99 8.46 -18.13 -9.90
C SER A 99 7.39 -18.35 -8.84
N LYS A 100 7.70 -18.17 -7.54
CA LYS A 100 6.70 -18.38 -6.49
C LYS A 100 5.56 -17.35 -6.51
N TYR A 101 5.75 -16.21 -7.18
CA TYR A 101 4.74 -15.17 -7.34
C TYR A 101 4.15 -15.13 -8.75
N ARG A 102 4.68 -15.94 -9.67
CA ARG A 102 4.28 -15.96 -11.08
C ARG A 102 3.04 -16.83 -11.24
N LYS A 103 1.89 -16.24 -10.90
CA LYS A 103 0.63 -16.96 -11.00
C LYS A 103 -0.54 -15.99 -11.09
N ARG A 104 -1.64 -16.48 -11.65
CA ARG A 104 -2.91 -15.79 -11.58
C ARG A 104 -3.49 -16.01 -10.18
N CYS A 105 -3.96 -14.96 -9.54
CA CYS A 105 -4.53 -15.08 -8.21
C CYS A 105 -5.72 -14.14 -8.03
N ASN A 106 -6.53 -14.39 -7.00
CA ASN A 106 -7.69 -13.56 -6.69
C ASN A 106 -7.36 -12.38 -5.78
N CYS A 107 -6.14 -12.29 -5.24
CA CYS A 107 -5.75 -11.17 -4.40
C CYS A 107 -5.42 -9.92 -5.21
N ARG A 108 -5.08 -10.09 -6.51
CA ARG A 108 -4.78 -8.97 -7.39
C ARG A 108 -6.09 -8.34 -7.85
N LYS A 109 -6.20 -7.02 -7.73
CA LYS A 109 -7.40 -6.32 -8.20
C LYS A 109 -7.59 -6.52 -9.71
N PRO A 110 -8.79 -6.79 -10.19
CA PRO A 110 -10.08 -6.69 -9.48
C PRO A 110 -10.50 -7.93 -8.69
N GLY A 111 -9.60 -8.81 -8.33
CA GLY A 111 -9.92 -9.92 -7.46
C GLY A 111 -10.37 -9.46 -6.07
N ASN A 112 -10.94 -10.33 -5.26
CA ASN A 112 -11.57 -9.96 -4.00
C ASN A 112 -11.02 -10.69 -2.77
N LYS A 113 -9.81 -11.24 -2.86
CA LYS A 113 -9.19 -11.99 -1.75
C LYS A 113 -8.10 -11.24 -1.02
N LEU A 114 -8.05 -9.95 -1.15
CA LEU A 114 -7.16 -9.14 -0.32
C LEU A 114 -7.72 -8.97 1.07
#